data_a289e8b3826fd829956e5660fab3d8e7
#
_entry.id   a289e8b3826fd829956e5660fab3d8e7
#
_cell.length_a   1.000
_cell.length_b   1.000
_cell.length_c   1.000
_cell.angle_alpha   90.00
_cell.angle_beta   90.00
_cell.angle_gamma   90.00
#
_symmetry.space_group_name_H-M   'P 1'
#
loop_
_entity.id
_entity.type
_entity.pdbx_description
1 polymer ?
#
loop_
_entity_poly.entity_id
_entity_poly.type
_entity_poly.pdbx_seq_one_letter_code
_entity_poly.pdbx_strand_id
1 'polypeptide(L)'
;MRSLEQVLKDGIRDIPDYPQAGVVFKDITPLLADHSGFAQVVQALAASGKDDDGNPVVDKVVGIEARGFILAAPVALALGAGFVPVRKKGKLPAATYEESYALEYGEATIEVHQDAFAPGDRVLVIDDVLATGGTVEACLRLIRRGGAEVAATAVLLELSFLPGRERLAGEQVTAIVTV
;
A
#
# COMPACT_ATOMS: atom_id res chain seq x y z
N MET A 1 20.05 -12.90 13.65
CA MET A 1 18.91 -12.05 13.18
C MET A 1 17.89 -12.99 12.58
N ARG A 2 16.60 -12.87 12.92
CA ARG A 2 15.53 -13.68 12.30
C ARG A 2 15.46 -13.32 10.80
N SER A 3 15.19 -14.33 9.93
CA SER A 3 14.91 -14.06 8.51
C SER A 3 13.60 -13.30 8.36
N LEU A 4 13.43 -12.59 7.23
CA LEU A 4 12.16 -11.91 6.93
C LEU A 4 10.98 -12.89 6.92
N GLU A 5 11.17 -14.08 6.35
CA GLU A 5 10.15 -15.14 6.36
C GLU A 5 9.71 -15.51 7.79
N GLN A 6 10.67 -15.71 8.70
CA GLN A 6 10.36 -16.01 10.09
C GLN A 6 9.66 -14.85 10.80
N VAL A 7 10.08 -13.62 10.50
CA VAL A 7 9.43 -12.39 11.04
C VAL A 7 7.97 -12.30 10.59
N LEU A 8 7.70 -12.57 9.34
CA LEU A 8 6.33 -12.54 8.80
C LEU A 8 5.46 -13.65 9.39
N LYS A 9 6.00 -14.86 9.48
CA LYS A 9 5.31 -16.02 10.07
C LYS A 9 4.92 -15.79 11.53
N ASP A 10 5.83 -15.20 12.32
CA ASP A 10 5.59 -14.95 13.75
C ASP A 10 4.75 -13.69 13.98
N GLY A 11 4.84 -12.71 13.08
CA GLY A 11 4.27 -11.37 13.26
C GLY A 11 2.89 -11.16 12.61
N ILE A 12 2.46 -12.06 11.72
CA ILE A 12 1.13 -12.00 11.09
C ILE A 12 0.26 -13.08 11.71
N ARG A 13 -0.82 -12.65 12.36
CA ARG A 13 -1.71 -13.52 13.13
C ARG A 13 -3.04 -13.71 12.40
N ASP A 14 -3.47 -14.96 12.27
CA ASP A 14 -4.77 -15.31 11.70
C ASP A 14 -5.86 -15.18 12.75
N ILE A 15 -6.88 -14.37 12.45
CA ILE A 15 -8.09 -14.20 13.25
C ILE A 15 -9.25 -14.78 12.45
N PRO A 16 -9.74 -15.98 12.80
CA PRO A 16 -10.86 -16.58 12.11
C PRO A 16 -12.16 -15.82 12.39
N ASP A 17 -13.08 -15.85 11.42
CA ASP A 17 -14.43 -15.29 11.52
C ASP A 17 -14.47 -13.79 11.88
N TYR A 18 -13.53 -13.01 11.34
CA TYR A 18 -13.49 -11.55 11.51
C TYR A 18 -13.33 -10.84 10.15
N PRO A 19 -14.10 -9.76 9.87
CA PRO A 19 -15.17 -9.15 10.69
C PRO A 19 -16.49 -9.92 10.65
N GLN A 20 -16.54 -11.00 9.88
CA GLN A 20 -17.74 -11.85 9.73
C GLN A 20 -17.34 -13.32 9.55
N ALA A 21 -18.30 -14.23 9.78
CA ALA A 21 -18.08 -15.67 9.63
C ALA A 21 -17.53 -16.03 8.24
N GLY A 22 -16.54 -16.93 8.21
CA GLY A 22 -15.87 -17.42 7.00
C GLY A 22 -14.70 -16.56 6.52
N VAL A 23 -14.47 -15.38 7.11
CA VAL A 23 -13.31 -14.52 6.80
C VAL A 23 -12.17 -14.78 7.77
N VAL A 24 -10.97 -15.04 7.25
CA VAL A 24 -9.75 -15.09 8.06
C VAL A 24 -9.03 -13.77 7.91
N PHE A 25 -9.08 -12.95 8.96
CA PHE A 25 -8.41 -11.64 8.97
C PHE A 25 -6.93 -11.80 9.31
N LYS A 26 -6.08 -11.14 8.56
CA LYS A 26 -4.63 -11.11 8.78
C LYS A 26 -4.26 -9.90 9.66
N ASP A 27 -4.04 -10.15 10.93
CA ASP A 27 -3.66 -9.14 11.90
C ASP A 27 -2.14 -8.93 11.91
N ILE A 28 -1.69 -7.75 11.51
CA ILE A 28 -0.29 -7.37 11.45
C ILE A 28 0.20 -6.64 12.71
N THR A 29 -0.65 -6.44 13.72
CA THR A 29 -0.29 -5.67 14.91
C THR A 29 0.90 -6.25 15.68
N PRO A 30 1.07 -7.59 15.81
CA PRO A 30 2.27 -8.13 16.45
C PRO A 30 3.55 -7.82 15.66
N LEU A 31 3.50 -7.80 14.33
CA LEU A 31 4.61 -7.41 13.46
C LEU A 31 5.00 -5.94 13.68
N LEU A 32 4.01 -5.05 13.74
CA LEU A 32 4.24 -3.62 13.96
C LEU A 32 4.83 -3.33 15.36
N ALA A 33 4.50 -4.14 16.36
CA ALA A 33 5.01 -4.02 17.71
C ALA A 33 6.46 -4.53 17.88
N ASP A 34 6.94 -5.35 16.94
CA ASP A 34 8.33 -5.84 16.94
C ASP A 34 9.22 -4.90 16.10
N HIS A 35 9.99 -4.05 16.75
CA HIS A 35 10.87 -3.08 16.08
C HIS A 35 11.74 -3.72 14.97
N SER A 36 12.37 -4.85 15.27
CA SER A 36 13.26 -5.53 14.31
C SER A 36 12.49 -6.06 13.09
N GLY A 37 11.31 -6.64 13.32
CA GLY A 37 10.45 -7.15 12.28
C GLY A 37 9.87 -6.03 11.42
N PHE A 38 9.36 -4.98 12.06
CA PHE A 38 8.83 -3.81 11.36
C PHE A 38 9.90 -3.14 10.49
N ALA A 39 11.12 -2.96 11.01
CA ALA A 39 12.22 -2.40 10.24
C ALA A 39 12.58 -3.25 9.00
N GLN A 40 12.59 -4.59 9.12
CA GLN A 40 12.85 -5.47 7.98
C GLN A 40 11.76 -5.36 6.91
N VAL A 41 10.48 -5.28 7.31
CA VAL A 41 9.34 -5.08 6.38
C VAL A 41 9.44 -3.74 5.67
N VAL A 42 9.77 -2.66 6.39
CA VAL A 42 9.97 -1.33 5.79
C VAL A 42 11.06 -1.38 4.71
N GLN A 43 12.20 -2.04 4.99
CA GLN A 43 13.28 -2.17 3.99
C GLN A 43 12.86 -3.03 2.79
N ALA A 44 12.11 -4.11 3.01
CA ALA A 44 11.61 -4.96 1.94
C ALA A 44 10.62 -4.22 1.03
N LEU A 45 9.71 -3.44 1.59
CA LEU A 45 8.78 -2.59 0.82
C LEU A 45 9.54 -1.46 0.08
N ALA A 46 10.51 -0.84 0.74
CA ALA A 46 11.32 0.23 0.15
C ALA A 46 12.15 -0.24 -1.07
N ALA A 47 12.47 -1.52 -1.15
CA ALA A 47 13.18 -2.08 -2.30
C ALA A 47 12.43 -1.85 -3.62
N SER A 48 11.08 -1.81 -3.60
CA SER A 48 10.26 -1.54 -4.78
C SER A 48 10.37 -0.09 -5.31
N GLY A 49 10.94 0.83 -4.54
CA GLY A 49 11.22 2.22 -4.92
C GLY A 49 12.67 2.48 -5.30
N LYS A 50 13.45 1.43 -5.56
CA LYS A 50 14.88 1.50 -5.91
C LYS A 50 15.16 0.86 -7.27
N ASP A 51 16.25 1.31 -7.89
CA ASP A 51 16.82 0.67 -9.08
C ASP A 51 17.69 -0.56 -8.71
N ASP A 52 18.27 -1.21 -9.74
CA ASP A 52 19.12 -2.40 -9.57
C ASP A 52 20.41 -2.10 -8.78
N ASP A 53 20.86 -0.85 -8.76
CA ASP A 53 22.02 -0.39 -7.99
C ASP A 53 21.66 -0.02 -6.54
N GLY A 54 20.35 -0.08 -6.19
CA GLY A 54 19.83 0.21 -4.87
C GLY A 54 19.56 1.71 -4.60
N ASN A 55 19.63 2.56 -5.64
CA ASN A 55 19.34 3.99 -5.50
C ASN A 55 17.82 4.26 -5.52
N PRO A 56 17.31 5.17 -4.69
CA PRO A 56 15.92 5.57 -4.75
C PRO A 56 15.58 6.20 -6.12
N VAL A 57 14.45 5.78 -6.71
CA VAL A 57 13.98 6.26 -8.01
C VAL A 57 12.55 6.79 -7.96
N VAL A 58 12.07 7.10 -6.77
CA VAL A 58 10.72 7.66 -6.54
C VAL A 58 10.79 8.96 -5.77
N ASP A 59 9.90 9.89 -6.08
CA ASP A 59 9.80 11.22 -5.47
C ASP A 59 8.80 11.22 -4.31
N LYS A 60 7.77 10.39 -4.40
CA LYS A 60 6.68 10.28 -3.43
C LYS A 60 6.36 8.84 -3.11
N VAL A 61 5.94 8.60 -1.88
CA VAL A 61 5.34 7.35 -1.44
C VAL A 61 3.91 7.65 -1.03
N VAL A 62 2.96 6.99 -1.67
CA VAL A 62 1.53 7.05 -1.32
C VAL A 62 1.20 5.93 -0.35
N GLY A 63 0.52 6.29 0.74
CA GLY A 63 -0.10 5.34 1.66
C GLY A 63 -1.61 5.41 1.58
N ILE A 64 -2.28 4.24 1.56
CA ILE A 64 -3.74 4.16 1.51
C ILE A 64 -4.31 3.98 2.93
N GLU A 65 -5.33 4.78 3.28
CA GLU A 65 -6.00 4.73 4.58
C GLU A 65 -6.56 3.32 4.87
N ALA A 66 -6.32 2.76 6.04
CA ALA A 66 -5.60 3.38 7.16
C ALA A 66 -4.27 2.68 7.45
N ARG A 67 -4.19 1.34 7.32
CA ARG A 67 -2.99 0.56 7.68
C ARG A 67 -1.83 0.80 6.72
N GLY A 68 -2.13 1.15 5.46
CA GLY A 68 -1.12 1.58 4.50
C GLY A 68 -0.29 2.78 4.97
N PHE A 69 -0.86 3.69 5.76
CA PHE A 69 -0.12 4.83 6.32
C PHE A 69 1.03 4.40 7.23
N ILE A 70 0.80 3.38 8.05
CA ILE A 70 1.79 2.88 9.01
C ILE A 70 3.03 2.36 8.30
N LEU A 71 2.84 1.73 7.14
CA LEU A 71 3.92 1.16 6.33
C LEU A 71 4.54 2.22 5.40
N ALA A 72 3.72 3.05 4.76
CA ALA A 72 4.17 4.01 3.75
C ALA A 72 5.01 5.15 4.33
N ALA A 73 4.68 5.68 5.50
CA ALA A 73 5.42 6.78 6.09
C ALA A 73 6.89 6.42 6.38
N PRO A 74 7.21 5.31 7.07
CA PRO A 74 8.61 4.91 7.25
C PRO A 74 9.30 4.50 5.94
N VAL A 75 8.57 3.95 4.95
CA VAL A 75 9.13 3.66 3.62
C VAL A 75 9.54 4.96 2.92
N ALA A 76 8.72 6.01 2.97
CA ALA A 76 9.06 7.32 2.42
C ALA A 76 10.35 7.87 3.05
N LEU A 77 10.47 7.81 4.37
CA LEU A 77 11.70 8.22 5.07
C LEU A 77 12.92 7.39 4.64
N ALA A 78 12.77 6.08 4.49
CA ALA A 78 13.85 5.19 4.08
C ALA A 78 14.32 5.46 2.65
N LEU A 79 13.46 5.98 1.77
CA LEU A 79 13.75 6.34 0.38
C LEU A 79 14.15 7.81 0.19
N GLY A 80 14.06 8.65 1.25
CA GLY A 80 14.23 10.10 1.11
C GLY A 80 13.15 10.76 0.25
N ALA A 81 11.97 10.14 0.15
CA ALA A 81 10.81 10.59 -0.62
C ALA A 81 9.76 11.29 0.26
N GLY A 82 8.89 12.09 -0.37
CA GLY A 82 7.73 12.65 0.32
C GLY A 82 6.65 11.61 0.57
N PHE A 83 5.86 11.78 1.64
CA PHE A 83 4.69 10.95 1.92
C PHE A 83 3.39 11.64 1.50
N VAL A 84 2.51 10.94 0.81
CA VAL A 84 1.19 11.42 0.39
C VAL A 84 0.11 10.48 0.91
N PRO A 85 -0.83 10.95 1.73
CA PRO A 85 -1.96 10.16 2.19
C PRO A 85 -3.08 10.13 1.12
N VAL A 86 -3.54 8.94 0.76
CA VAL A 86 -4.81 8.72 0.06
C VAL A 86 -5.83 8.28 1.09
N ARG A 87 -6.94 9.02 1.20
CA ARG A 87 -7.90 8.86 2.28
C ARG A 87 -9.31 8.54 1.78
N LYS A 88 -10.14 8.04 2.67
CA LYS A 88 -11.59 7.95 2.43
C LYS A 88 -12.18 9.34 2.29
N LYS A 89 -13.17 9.49 1.40
CA LYS A 89 -13.83 10.77 1.11
C LYS A 89 -14.24 11.55 2.37
N GLY A 90 -13.98 12.85 2.35
CA GLY A 90 -14.31 13.79 3.43
C GLY A 90 -13.30 13.84 4.57
N LYS A 91 -12.13 13.22 4.43
CA LYS A 91 -11.08 13.22 5.46
C LYS A 91 -9.96 14.24 5.22
N LEU A 92 -9.84 14.76 3.99
CA LEU A 92 -8.83 15.75 3.64
C LEU A 92 -9.42 17.17 3.65
N PRO A 93 -8.71 18.17 4.22
CA PRO A 93 -9.30 19.50 4.47
C PRO A 93 -9.23 20.46 3.29
N ALA A 94 -8.37 20.23 2.28
CA ALA A 94 -8.22 21.09 1.11
C ALA A 94 -8.90 20.53 -0.13
N ALA A 95 -8.74 21.16 -1.30
CA ALA A 95 -9.28 20.66 -2.56
C ALA A 95 -8.71 19.30 -2.94
N THR A 96 -9.57 18.37 -3.34
CA THR A 96 -9.23 16.98 -3.64
C THR A 96 -9.59 16.56 -5.05
N TYR A 97 -8.89 15.54 -5.57
CA TYR A 97 -9.40 14.64 -6.60
C TYR A 97 -10.01 13.42 -5.91
N GLU A 98 -11.11 12.92 -6.45
CA GLU A 98 -11.85 11.77 -5.91
C GLU A 98 -11.96 10.66 -6.95
N GLU A 99 -11.88 9.40 -6.50
CA GLU A 99 -12.15 8.22 -7.30
C GLU A 99 -13.03 7.24 -6.51
N SER A 100 -14.09 6.79 -7.17
CA SER A 100 -14.99 5.78 -6.63
C SER A 100 -14.66 4.40 -7.21
N TYR A 101 -14.91 3.36 -6.41
CA TYR A 101 -14.75 1.97 -6.83
C TYR A 101 -15.78 1.09 -6.15
N ALA A 102 -16.20 0.04 -6.87
CA ALA A 102 -17.19 -0.91 -6.37
C ALA A 102 -16.60 -1.80 -5.27
N LEU A 103 -17.39 -2.01 -4.24
CA LEU A 103 -17.19 -3.03 -3.21
C LEU A 103 -18.08 -4.25 -3.52
N GLU A 104 -17.93 -5.32 -2.75
CA GLU A 104 -18.87 -6.45 -2.80
C GLU A 104 -20.30 -5.98 -2.50
N TYR A 105 -20.43 -5.05 -1.54
CA TYR A 105 -21.68 -4.38 -1.20
C TYR A 105 -21.46 -2.86 -1.22
N GLY A 106 -22.04 -2.18 -2.24
CA GLY A 106 -21.98 -0.73 -2.36
C GLY A 106 -20.74 -0.21 -3.09
N GLU A 107 -20.40 1.03 -2.79
CA GLU A 107 -19.31 1.78 -3.41
C GLU A 107 -18.49 2.50 -2.34
N ALA A 108 -17.20 2.60 -2.55
CA ALA A 108 -16.30 3.42 -1.72
C ALA A 108 -15.64 4.50 -2.57
N THR A 109 -15.34 5.63 -1.96
CA THR A 109 -14.65 6.74 -2.60
C THR A 109 -13.41 7.10 -1.78
N ILE A 110 -12.30 7.24 -2.48
CA ILE A 110 -11.03 7.73 -1.91
C ILE A 110 -10.63 9.04 -2.57
N GLU A 111 -9.81 9.81 -1.88
CA GLU A 111 -9.40 11.15 -2.29
C GLU A 111 -7.93 11.41 -2.03
N VAL A 112 -7.36 12.32 -2.80
CA VAL A 112 -6.01 12.88 -2.62
C VAL A 112 -6.07 14.38 -2.82
N HIS A 113 -5.24 15.17 -2.13
CA HIS A 113 -5.14 16.61 -2.36
C HIS A 113 -4.70 16.90 -3.80
N GLN A 114 -5.28 17.96 -4.42
CA GLN A 114 -4.94 18.37 -5.78
C GLN A 114 -3.50 18.84 -5.95
N ASP A 115 -2.89 19.32 -4.88
CA ASP A 115 -1.51 19.80 -4.80
C ASP A 115 -0.51 18.76 -4.28
N ALA A 116 -0.94 17.48 -4.16
CA ALA A 116 -0.10 16.42 -3.59
C ALA A 116 1.11 16.05 -4.46
N PHE A 117 1.00 16.22 -5.77
CA PHE A 117 2.00 15.81 -6.74
C PHE A 117 2.46 16.97 -7.61
N ALA A 118 3.75 16.99 -7.93
CA ALA A 118 4.27 17.80 -9.05
C ALA A 118 4.16 16.99 -10.36
N PRO A 119 4.01 17.66 -11.51
CA PRO A 119 4.00 16.97 -12.80
C PRO A 119 5.25 16.12 -13.01
N GLY A 120 5.04 14.84 -13.32
CA GLY A 120 6.12 13.86 -13.55
C GLY A 120 6.73 13.25 -12.29
N ASP A 121 6.22 13.56 -11.09
CA ASP A 121 6.62 12.84 -9.87
C ASP A 121 6.46 11.33 -10.06
N ARG A 122 7.47 10.56 -9.68
CA ARG A 122 7.43 9.10 -9.68
C ARG A 122 6.97 8.59 -8.31
N VAL A 123 5.94 7.77 -8.31
CA VAL A 123 5.21 7.39 -7.09
C VAL A 123 5.31 5.88 -6.83
N LEU A 124 5.69 5.53 -5.61
CA LEU A 124 5.52 4.19 -5.04
C LEU A 124 4.23 4.15 -4.21
N VAL A 125 3.33 3.23 -4.52
CA VAL A 125 2.11 2.99 -3.74
C VAL A 125 2.34 1.89 -2.72
N ILE A 126 1.98 2.14 -1.47
CA ILE A 126 2.09 1.18 -0.36
C ILE A 126 0.72 0.94 0.27
N ASP A 127 0.39 -0.34 0.44
CA ASP A 127 -0.73 -0.77 1.27
C ASP A 127 -0.35 -2.03 2.06
N ASP A 128 -1.18 -2.43 3.00
CA ASP A 128 -0.93 -3.63 3.80
C ASP A 128 -1.41 -4.90 3.09
N VAL A 129 -2.57 -4.87 2.45
CA VAL A 129 -3.17 -6.06 1.82
C VAL A 129 -3.68 -5.76 0.41
N LEU A 130 -3.28 -6.58 -0.55
CA LEU A 130 -3.92 -6.69 -1.86
C LEU A 130 -4.97 -7.80 -1.80
N ALA A 131 -6.24 -7.40 -1.80
CA ALA A 131 -7.39 -8.29 -1.83
C ALA A 131 -8.03 -8.30 -3.24
N THR A 132 -9.11 -7.56 -3.45
CA THR A 132 -9.78 -7.46 -4.75
C THR A 132 -9.13 -6.48 -5.72
N GLY A 133 -8.20 -5.65 -5.26
CA GLY A 133 -7.47 -4.67 -6.07
C GLY A 133 -8.21 -3.36 -6.35
N GLY A 134 -9.49 -3.24 -5.99
CA GLY A 134 -10.31 -2.05 -6.31
C GLY A 134 -9.76 -0.77 -5.70
N THR A 135 -9.34 -0.81 -4.44
CA THR A 135 -8.78 0.35 -3.75
C THR A 135 -7.46 0.79 -4.39
N VAL A 136 -6.56 -0.16 -4.66
CA VAL A 136 -5.28 0.14 -5.31
C VAL A 136 -5.52 0.72 -6.71
N GLU A 137 -6.36 0.10 -7.53
CA GLU A 137 -6.69 0.58 -8.88
C GLU A 137 -7.23 2.02 -8.86
N ALA A 138 -8.16 2.33 -7.95
CA ALA A 138 -8.65 3.69 -7.76
C ALA A 138 -7.54 4.67 -7.35
N CYS A 139 -6.64 4.24 -6.47
CA CYS A 139 -5.47 5.02 -6.07
C CYS A 139 -4.55 5.33 -7.26
N LEU A 140 -4.28 4.34 -8.13
CA LEU A 140 -3.47 4.55 -9.34
C LEU A 140 -4.10 5.58 -10.28
N ARG A 141 -5.44 5.57 -10.43
CA ARG A 141 -6.16 6.60 -11.20
C ARG A 141 -6.01 7.99 -10.60
N LEU A 142 -6.09 8.13 -9.27
CA LEU A 142 -5.88 9.41 -8.57
C LEU A 142 -4.47 9.98 -8.80
N ILE A 143 -3.44 9.14 -8.72
CA ILE A 143 -2.05 9.55 -8.94
C ILE A 143 -1.88 10.10 -10.35
N ARG A 144 -2.37 9.37 -11.36
CA ARG A 144 -2.31 9.77 -12.77
C ARG A 144 -3.10 11.05 -13.04
N ARG A 145 -4.28 11.19 -12.43
CA ARG A 145 -5.09 12.40 -12.49
C ARG A 145 -4.38 13.61 -11.86
N GLY A 146 -3.57 13.39 -10.84
CA GLY A 146 -2.71 14.40 -10.22
C GLY A 146 -1.47 14.79 -11.03
N GLY A 147 -1.24 14.15 -12.19
CA GLY A 147 -0.11 14.44 -13.08
C GLY A 147 1.17 13.69 -12.75
N ALA A 148 1.11 12.72 -11.85
CA ALA A 148 2.24 11.88 -11.46
C ALA A 148 2.24 10.52 -12.17
N GLU A 149 3.39 9.84 -12.14
CA GLU A 149 3.61 8.52 -12.72
C GLU A 149 3.69 7.45 -11.62
N VAL A 150 3.01 6.33 -11.82
CA VAL A 150 3.13 5.18 -10.92
C VAL A 150 4.38 4.39 -11.29
N ALA A 151 5.38 4.41 -10.42
CA ALA A 151 6.60 3.63 -10.61
C ALA A 151 6.40 2.15 -10.21
N ALA A 152 5.76 1.92 -9.07
CA ALA A 152 5.46 0.58 -8.57
C ALA A 152 4.37 0.63 -7.49
N THR A 153 3.79 -0.53 -7.20
CA THR A 153 2.95 -0.79 -6.03
C THR A 153 3.60 -1.90 -5.21
N ALA A 154 3.69 -1.72 -3.90
CA ALA A 154 4.16 -2.76 -3.00
C ALA A 154 3.19 -2.95 -1.83
N VAL A 155 2.87 -4.19 -1.52
CA VAL A 155 1.98 -4.57 -0.42
C VAL A 155 2.69 -5.55 0.51
N LEU A 156 2.34 -5.50 1.77
CA LEU A 156 2.86 -6.49 2.72
C LEU A 156 2.32 -7.88 2.39
N LEU A 157 1.04 -7.98 2.07
CA LEU A 157 0.32 -9.23 1.96
C LEU A 157 -0.57 -9.27 0.72
N GLU A 158 -0.53 -10.36 -0.04
CA GLU A 158 -1.44 -10.64 -1.16
C GLU A 158 -2.30 -11.85 -0.84
N LEU A 159 -3.61 -11.71 -1.02
CA LEU A 159 -4.58 -12.79 -0.94
C LEU A 159 -4.76 -13.40 -2.34
N SER A 160 -4.02 -14.47 -2.65
CA SER A 160 -3.92 -15.04 -4.00
C SER A 160 -5.22 -15.66 -4.52
N PHE A 161 -6.16 -16.00 -3.63
CA PHE A 161 -7.47 -16.51 -3.97
C PHE A 161 -8.48 -15.43 -4.40
N LEU A 162 -8.07 -14.16 -4.40
CA LEU A 162 -8.85 -13.02 -4.85
C LEU A 162 -8.24 -12.40 -6.13
N PRO A 163 -9.05 -11.72 -6.97
CA PRO A 163 -8.63 -11.29 -8.31
C PRO A 163 -7.77 -10.00 -8.31
N GLY A 164 -7.18 -9.60 -7.18
CA GLY A 164 -6.45 -8.34 -7.05
C GLY A 164 -5.29 -8.20 -8.03
N ARG A 165 -4.51 -9.25 -8.21
CA ARG A 165 -3.38 -9.28 -9.16
C ARG A 165 -3.85 -9.14 -10.62
N GLU A 166 -4.93 -9.84 -10.99
CA GLU A 166 -5.50 -9.77 -12.34
C GLU A 166 -6.03 -8.37 -12.65
N ARG A 167 -6.67 -7.74 -11.66
CA ARG A 167 -7.20 -6.38 -11.78
C ARG A 167 -6.10 -5.34 -12.03
N LEU A 168 -4.92 -5.58 -11.51
CA LEU A 168 -3.74 -4.72 -11.67
C LEU A 168 -2.82 -5.22 -12.80
N ALA A 169 -3.34 -5.99 -13.76
CA ALA A 169 -2.57 -6.46 -14.90
C ALA A 169 -1.94 -5.29 -15.68
N GLY A 170 -0.64 -5.38 -15.96
CA GLY A 170 0.14 -4.32 -16.60
C GLY A 170 0.80 -3.34 -15.62
N GLU A 171 0.47 -3.39 -14.33
CA GLU A 171 1.14 -2.62 -13.29
C GLU A 171 2.28 -3.43 -12.65
N GLN A 172 3.33 -2.72 -12.19
CA GLN A 172 4.38 -3.36 -11.40
C GLN A 172 3.91 -3.50 -9.95
N VAL A 173 3.60 -4.74 -9.54
CA VAL A 173 3.10 -5.05 -8.19
C VAL A 173 3.97 -6.07 -7.51
N THR A 174 4.47 -5.73 -6.32
CA THR A 174 5.24 -6.61 -5.44
C THR A 174 4.46 -6.90 -4.16
N ALA A 175 4.39 -8.15 -3.77
CA ALA A 175 3.91 -8.57 -2.46
C ALA A 175 5.06 -9.18 -1.66
N ILE A 176 5.19 -8.82 -0.39
CA ILE A 176 6.24 -9.38 0.48
C ILE A 176 5.89 -10.83 0.86
N VAL A 177 4.61 -11.10 1.10
CA VAL A 177 4.10 -12.45 1.33
C VAL A 177 2.80 -12.67 0.55
N THR A 178 2.63 -13.87 0.01
CA THR A 178 1.41 -14.31 -0.69
C THR A 178 0.77 -15.48 0.10
N VAL A 179 -0.52 -15.41 0.34
CA VAL A 179 -1.30 -16.43 1.06
C VAL A 179 -2.53 -16.84 0.26
#